data_90606e8e3ac18e847248a2a5169646d5
#
_entry.id   90606e8e3ac18e847248a2a5169646d5
#
_cell.length_a   1.000
_cell.length_b   1.000
_cell.length_c   1.000
_cell.angle_alpha   90.00
_cell.angle_beta   90.00
_cell.angle_gamma   90.00
#
_symmetry.space_group_name_H-M   'P 1'
#
loop_
_entity.id
_entity.type
_entity.pdbx_description
1 polymer ?
#
loop_
_entity_poly.entity_id
_entity_poly.type
_entity_poly.pdbx_seq_one_letter_code
_entity_poly.pdbx_strand_id
1 'polypeptide(L)'
;MLLKIVSMLCLLSVSLVAADEFTLYELQPPETHQFAITYDVTATHEGAPFFFNPIRPGSVATKERVIERSTGKELKFEVVNGKAAKATGLVPAETPDNAAFIKVHLQGPVPKGGETRIRIFKTYTDAPSYTLTDGQLVFVRPLGIKRNVVVLPKGWELVECASPGIVSTDDDGRVRVSFLNDRDDQLPVKIIARRLP
;
A
#
# COMPACT_ATOMS: atom_id res chain seq x y z
N MET A 1 -16.70 -62.09 -6.25
CA MET A 1 -16.90 -60.90 -7.14
C MET A 1 -16.64 -59.68 -6.29
N LEU A 2 -15.36 -59.21 -6.27
CA LEU A 2 -14.93 -58.05 -5.46
C LEU A 2 -15.10 -56.78 -6.29
N LEU A 3 -15.98 -55.89 -5.84
CA LEU A 3 -16.23 -54.56 -6.43
C LEU A 3 -15.12 -53.61 -5.93
N LYS A 4 -14.19 -53.21 -6.81
CA LYS A 4 -13.19 -52.17 -6.52
C LYS A 4 -13.87 -50.81 -6.64
N ILE A 5 -14.11 -50.15 -5.52
CA ILE A 5 -14.48 -48.73 -5.48
C ILE A 5 -13.20 -47.91 -5.68
N VAL A 6 -13.01 -47.33 -6.86
CA VAL A 6 -11.99 -46.33 -7.11
C VAL A 6 -12.52 -44.99 -6.64
N SER A 7 -12.07 -44.57 -5.47
CA SER A 7 -12.35 -43.23 -4.94
C SER A 7 -11.49 -42.21 -5.71
N MET A 8 -12.11 -41.49 -6.62
CA MET A 8 -11.47 -40.39 -7.36
C MET A 8 -11.43 -39.15 -6.45
N LEU A 9 -10.28 -38.97 -5.80
CA LEU A 9 -9.99 -37.79 -4.98
C LEU A 9 -9.82 -36.59 -5.91
N CYS A 10 -10.85 -35.78 -6.06
CA CYS A 10 -10.79 -34.51 -6.80
C CYS A 10 -9.99 -33.50 -5.95
N LEU A 11 -8.70 -33.34 -6.25
CA LEU A 11 -7.88 -32.28 -5.70
C LEU A 11 -8.38 -30.95 -6.27
N LEU A 12 -9.25 -30.27 -5.52
CA LEU A 12 -9.51 -28.84 -5.73
C LEU A 12 -8.22 -28.09 -5.42
N SER A 13 -7.46 -27.74 -6.46
CA SER A 13 -6.38 -26.77 -6.37
C SER A 13 -6.98 -25.39 -6.09
N VAL A 14 -7.10 -25.04 -4.81
CA VAL A 14 -7.33 -23.66 -4.40
C VAL A 14 -6.05 -22.90 -4.75
N SER A 15 -6.07 -22.18 -5.87
CA SER A 15 -5.02 -21.21 -6.16
C SER A 15 -5.10 -20.12 -5.08
N LEU A 16 -4.25 -20.22 -4.06
CA LEU A 16 -3.99 -19.10 -3.17
C LEU A 16 -3.28 -18.04 -4.01
N VAL A 17 -4.06 -17.07 -4.51
CA VAL A 17 -3.49 -15.83 -5.03
C VAL A 17 -2.95 -15.08 -3.82
N ALA A 18 -1.66 -15.20 -3.58
CA ALA A 18 -0.98 -14.42 -2.54
C ALA A 18 -0.96 -12.97 -3.01
N ALA A 19 -1.81 -12.14 -2.44
CA ALA A 19 -1.72 -10.70 -2.62
C ALA A 19 -0.38 -10.23 -2.06
N ASP A 20 0.62 -10.05 -2.94
CA ASP A 20 1.97 -9.60 -2.60
C ASP A 20 1.99 -8.08 -2.46
N GLU A 21 1.26 -7.57 -1.46
CA GLU A 21 1.16 -6.14 -1.19
C GLU A 21 2.27 -5.69 -0.25
N PHE A 22 2.87 -4.55 -0.58
CA PHE A 22 3.94 -3.93 0.20
C PHE A 22 3.83 -2.42 0.13
N THR A 23 4.04 -1.73 1.24
CA THR A 23 4.12 -0.27 1.26
C THR A 23 5.38 0.19 1.96
N LEU A 24 6.15 1.05 1.30
CA LEU A 24 7.25 1.81 1.87
C LEU A 24 6.82 3.27 2.05
N TYR A 25 6.95 3.78 3.25
CA TYR A 25 6.78 5.19 3.61
C TYR A 25 8.15 5.79 3.90
N GLU A 26 8.63 6.71 3.07
CA GLU A 26 9.86 7.46 3.32
C GLU A 26 9.49 8.84 3.83
N LEU A 27 9.66 9.05 5.14
CA LEU A 27 9.34 10.30 5.80
C LEU A 27 10.31 11.39 5.33
N GLN A 28 9.77 12.55 4.93
CA GLN A 28 10.53 13.74 4.55
C GLN A 28 10.72 14.65 5.78
N PRO A 29 11.42 15.77 5.70
CA PRO A 29 11.53 16.68 6.84
C PRO A 29 10.16 16.95 7.48
N PRO A 30 9.99 16.76 8.81
CA PRO A 30 8.66 16.73 9.44
C PRO A 30 7.89 18.05 9.33
N GLU A 31 8.58 19.16 9.11
CA GLU A 31 8.00 20.47 8.87
C GLU A 31 7.16 20.52 7.58
N THR A 32 7.39 19.60 6.66
CA THR A 32 6.66 19.49 5.39
C THR A 32 5.37 18.70 5.52
N HIS A 33 5.19 17.92 6.59
CA HIS A 33 4.12 16.93 6.76
C HIS A 33 4.03 15.94 5.60
N GLN A 34 5.16 15.72 4.88
CA GLN A 34 5.21 14.92 3.67
C GLN A 34 5.94 13.60 3.88
N PHE A 35 5.47 12.59 3.16
CA PHE A 35 6.17 11.32 3.02
C PHE A 35 5.94 10.73 1.63
N ALA A 36 7.02 10.21 1.04
CA ALA A 36 6.93 9.48 -0.21
C ALA A 36 6.43 8.06 0.06
N ILE A 37 5.59 7.56 -0.84
CA ILE A 37 5.00 6.23 -0.75
C ILE A 37 5.39 5.45 -2.00
N THR A 38 5.98 4.27 -1.80
CA THR A 38 6.08 3.23 -2.81
C THR A 38 5.09 2.13 -2.43
N TYR A 39 4.08 1.90 -3.26
CA TYR A 39 3.03 0.93 -3.02
C TYR A 39 3.04 -0.15 -4.11
N ASP A 40 3.38 -1.37 -3.71
CA ASP A 40 3.26 -2.55 -4.56
C ASP A 40 1.92 -3.22 -4.30
N VAL A 41 1.19 -3.47 -5.37
CA VAL A 41 -0.16 -4.05 -5.33
C VAL A 41 -0.38 -5.00 -6.49
N THR A 42 -1.29 -5.94 -6.29
CA THR A 42 -1.66 -6.95 -7.28
C THR A 42 -3.13 -6.76 -7.65
N ALA A 43 -3.40 -6.47 -8.93
CA ALA A 43 -4.75 -6.47 -9.49
C ALA A 43 -5.14 -7.92 -9.83
N THR A 44 -6.21 -8.42 -9.20
CA THR A 44 -6.67 -9.82 -9.33
C THR A 44 -8.09 -9.95 -9.89
N HIS A 45 -8.80 -8.83 -10.10
CA HIS A 45 -10.16 -8.87 -10.64
C HIS A 45 -10.12 -9.23 -12.13
N GLU A 46 -10.46 -10.49 -12.44
CA GLU A 46 -10.42 -11.03 -13.81
C GLU A 46 -11.17 -10.14 -14.81
N GLY A 47 -10.55 -9.86 -15.95
CA GLY A 47 -11.11 -9.02 -17.00
C GLY A 47 -11.07 -7.51 -16.71
N ALA A 48 -10.66 -7.08 -15.52
CA ALA A 48 -10.61 -5.65 -15.20
C ALA A 48 -9.53 -4.93 -16.03
N PRO A 49 -9.89 -3.85 -16.76
CA PRO A 49 -8.92 -3.04 -17.49
C PRO A 49 -8.30 -1.94 -16.64
N PHE A 50 -8.78 -1.75 -15.40
CA PHE A 50 -8.35 -0.70 -14.48
C PHE A 50 -8.05 -1.26 -13.10
N PHE A 51 -7.16 -0.56 -12.37
CA PHE A 51 -6.97 -0.73 -10.94
C PHE A 51 -7.26 0.60 -10.24
N PHE A 52 -7.94 0.57 -9.10
CA PHE A 52 -8.28 1.76 -8.31
C PHE A 52 -7.53 1.78 -7.00
N ASN A 53 -6.66 2.77 -6.81
CA ASN A 53 -5.99 3.00 -5.53
C ASN A 53 -6.65 4.17 -4.79
N PRO A 54 -7.28 3.94 -3.62
CA PRO A 54 -7.94 5.01 -2.89
C PRO A 54 -6.91 6.02 -2.37
N ILE A 55 -7.26 7.31 -2.47
CA ILE A 55 -6.56 8.40 -1.81
C ILE A 55 -7.22 8.57 -0.44
N ARG A 56 -6.41 8.53 0.63
CA ARG A 56 -6.91 8.66 1.99
C ARG A 56 -7.57 10.02 2.19
N PRO A 57 -8.79 10.09 2.77
CA PRO A 57 -9.42 11.37 3.11
C PRO A 57 -8.51 12.23 3.98
N GLY A 58 -8.40 13.52 3.65
CA GLY A 58 -7.52 14.46 4.36
C GLY A 58 -6.06 14.49 3.89
N SER A 59 -5.62 13.51 3.07
CA SER A 59 -4.31 13.52 2.43
C SER A 59 -4.38 14.16 1.05
N VAL A 60 -3.31 14.88 0.67
CA VAL A 60 -3.11 15.38 -0.70
C VAL A 60 -2.04 14.51 -1.37
N ALA A 61 -2.42 13.83 -2.45
CA ALA A 61 -1.50 13.05 -3.26
C ALA A 61 -0.88 13.91 -4.36
N THR A 62 0.43 13.78 -4.57
CA THR A 62 1.19 14.48 -5.61
C THR A 62 2.34 13.61 -6.10
N LYS A 63 2.98 14.00 -7.21
CA LYS A 63 4.14 13.33 -7.81
C LYS A 63 3.87 11.85 -8.12
N GLU A 64 2.66 11.54 -8.55
CA GLU A 64 2.24 10.20 -8.87
C GLU A 64 2.99 9.69 -10.11
N ARG A 65 3.39 8.44 -10.05
CA ARG A 65 3.92 7.66 -11.16
C ARG A 65 3.51 6.21 -10.96
N VAL A 66 3.14 5.55 -12.01
CA VAL A 66 2.69 4.16 -11.95
C VAL A 66 3.44 3.33 -12.98
N ILE A 67 3.91 2.15 -12.58
CA ILE A 67 4.55 1.19 -13.47
C ILE A 67 3.95 -0.20 -13.30
N GLU A 68 3.97 -0.98 -14.37
CA GLU A 68 3.78 -2.42 -14.29
C GLU A 68 5.08 -3.07 -13.81
N ARG A 69 5.03 -3.85 -12.73
CA ARG A 69 6.25 -4.39 -12.10
C ARG A 69 6.98 -5.42 -12.95
N SER A 70 6.26 -6.21 -13.74
CA SER A 70 6.85 -7.27 -14.56
C SER A 70 7.69 -6.74 -15.72
N THR A 71 7.31 -5.59 -16.27
CA THR A 71 7.93 -5.00 -17.47
C THR A 71 8.70 -3.71 -17.21
N GLY A 72 8.42 -3.04 -16.07
CA GLY A 72 8.92 -1.70 -15.77
C GLY A 72 8.27 -0.58 -16.59
N LYS A 73 7.29 -0.91 -17.46
CA LYS A 73 6.63 0.09 -18.30
C LYS A 73 5.72 0.99 -17.49
N GLU A 74 5.71 2.27 -17.82
CA GLU A 74 4.81 3.25 -17.24
C GLU A 74 3.37 2.98 -17.66
N LEU A 75 2.45 3.12 -16.70
CA LEU A 75 1.02 3.01 -16.90
C LEU A 75 0.38 4.39 -16.81
N LYS A 76 -0.59 4.64 -17.70
CA LYS A 76 -1.42 5.84 -17.62
C LYS A 76 -2.31 5.77 -16.39
N PHE A 77 -2.54 6.91 -15.78
CA PHE A 77 -3.47 7.04 -14.65
C PHE A 77 -4.19 8.39 -14.68
N GLU A 78 -5.26 8.47 -13.94
CA GLU A 78 -6.04 9.70 -13.73
C GLU A 78 -6.61 9.71 -12.31
N VAL A 79 -6.85 10.87 -11.76
CA VAL A 79 -7.57 11.00 -10.48
C VAL A 79 -9.06 11.12 -10.77
N VAL A 80 -9.86 10.23 -10.16
CA VAL A 80 -11.31 10.19 -10.33
C VAL A 80 -12.01 10.22 -8.97
N ASN A 81 -13.27 10.63 -8.97
CA ASN A 81 -14.11 10.55 -7.78
C ASN A 81 -14.78 9.17 -7.64
N GLY A 82 -15.35 8.91 -6.45
CA GLY A 82 -16.02 7.65 -6.13
C GLY A 82 -17.21 7.34 -7.03
N LYS A 83 -17.94 8.36 -7.49
CA LYS A 83 -19.06 8.20 -8.44
C LYS A 83 -18.55 7.60 -9.78
N ALA A 84 -17.49 8.15 -10.33
CA ALA A 84 -16.88 7.65 -11.56
C ALA A 84 -16.25 6.25 -11.38
N ALA A 85 -15.63 6.01 -10.21
CA ALA A 85 -15.06 4.70 -9.90
C ALA A 85 -16.15 3.62 -9.81
N LYS A 86 -17.27 3.88 -9.12
CA LYS A 86 -18.42 2.96 -8.99
C LYS A 86 -19.04 2.59 -10.33
N ALA A 87 -19.10 3.54 -11.28
CA ALA A 87 -19.66 3.31 -12.61
C ALA A 87 -18.93 2.21 -13.39
N THR A 88 -17.71 1.83 -12.99
CA THR A 88 -16.95 0.73 -13.60
C THR A 88 -17.31 -0.66 -13.05
N GLY A 89 -18.00 -0.75 -11.91
CA GLY A 89 -18.28 -2.00 -11.21
C GLY A 89 -17.06 -2.61 -10.48
N LEU A 90 -15.91 -1.93 -10.48
CA LEU A 90 -14.64 -2.43 -9.91
C LEU A 90 -14.38 -1.95 -8.47
N VAL A 91 -15.22 -1.09 -7.93
CA VAL A 91 -15.18 -0.65 -6.52
C VAL A 91 -16.53 -0.89 -5.87
N PRO A 92 -16.58 -1.07 -4.53
CA PRO A 92 -17.82 -1.32 -3.80
C PRO A 92 -18.89 -0.25 -4.05
N ALA A 93 -20.16 -0.66 -4.11
CA ALA A 93 -21.29 0.23 -4.39
C ALA A 93 -21.50 1.30 -3.29
N GLU A 94 -21.13 0.96 -2.05
CA GLU A 94 -21.19 1.84 -0.87
C GLU A 94 -20.07 2.90 -0.83
N THR A 95 -19.12 2.88 -1.77
CA THR A 95 -18.05 3.88 -1.86
C THR A 95 -18.66 5.30 -1.94
N PRO A 96 -18.25 6.24 -1.08
CA PRO A 96 -18.74 7.61 -1.13
C PRO A 96 -18.46 8.28 -2.48
N ASP A 97 -19.43 9.03 -3.00
CA ASP A 97 -19.31 9.71 -4.31
C ASP A 97 -18.12 10.67 -4.38
N ASN A 98 -17.76 11.28 -3.25
CA ASN A 98 -16.65 12.23 -3.11
C ASN A 98 -15.32 11.56 -2.73
N ALA A 99 -15.28 10.25 -2.56
CA ALA A 99 -14.00 9.55 -2.39
C ALA A 99 -13.10 9.80 -3.60
N ALA A 100 -11.79 9.88 -3.39
CA ALA A 100 -10.84 10.09 -4.48
C ALA A 100 -10.01 8.81 -4.73
N PHE A 101 -9.74 8.54 -6.01
CA PHE A 101 -8.96 7.38 -6.44
C PHE A 101 -7.95 7.75 -7.51
N ILE A 102 -6.79 7.11 -7.46
CA ILE A 102 -5.90 6.99 -8.61
C ILE A 102 -6.41 5.81 -9.42
N LYS A 103 -7.02 6.06 -10.58
CA LYS A 103 -7.45 5.04 -11.54
C LYS A 103 -6.30 4.75 -12.49
N VAL A 104 -5.76 3.55 -12.43
CA VAL A 104 -4.64 3.09 -13.25
C VAL A 104 -5.19 2.31 -14.45
N HIS A 105 -4.74 2.66 -15.65
CA HIS A 105 -5.04 1.92 -16.88
C HIS A 105 -4.01 0.79 -17.03
N LEU A 106 -4.45 -0.46 -16.96
CA LEU A 106 -3.60 -1.62 -17.16
C LEU A 106 -3.23 -1.75 -18.66
N GLN A 107 -2.12 -2.40 -18.99
CA GLN A 107 -1.72 -2.63 -20.39
C GLN A 107 -2.71 -3.54 -21.14
N GLY A 108 -3.40 -4.39 -20.41
CA GLY A 108 -4.46 -5.26 -20.86
C GLY A 108 -5.34 -5.68 -19.68
N PRO A 109 -6.51 -6.27 -19.94
CA PRO A 109 -7.34 -6.81 -18.86
C PRO A 109 -6.58 -7.84 -18.03
N VAL A 110 -6.88 -7.89 -16.73
CA VAL A 110 -6.32 -8.92 -15.85
C VAL A 110 -6.64 -10.31 -16.43
N PRO A 111 -5.65 -11.18 -16.61
CA PRO A 111 -5.87 -12.50 -17.23
C PRO A 111 -6.79 -13.38 -16.38
N LYS A 112 -7.49 -14.31 -17.04
CA LYS A 112 -8.29 -15.32 -16.35
C LYS A 112 -7.41 -16.19 -15.45
N GLY A 113 -7.77 -16.25 -14.17
CA GLY A 113 -6.97 -16.98 -13.17
C GLY A 113 -5.56 -16.43 -12.96
N GLY A 114 -5.28 -15.22 -13.43
CA GLY A 114 -3.98 -14.55 -13.34
C GLY A 114 -4.05 -13.24 -12.55
N GLU A 115 -2.97 -12.47 -12.67
CA GLU A 115 -2.80 -11.22 -11.94
C GLU A 115 -1.98 -10.21 -12.75
N THR A 116 -2.09 -8.92 -12.37
CA THR A 116 -1.21 -7.85 -12.86
C THR A 116 -0.60 -7.12 -11.68
N ARG A 117 0.73 -7.10 -11.60
CA ARG A 117 1.48 -6.45 -10.51
C ARG A 117 1.83 -5.02 -10.87
N ILE A 118 1.47 -4.08 -9.99
CA ILE A 118 1.60 -2.65 -10.18
C ILE A 118 2.45 -2.07 -9.06
N ARG A 119 3.26 -1.06 -9.38
CA ARG A 119 3.90 -0.20 -8.39
C ARG A 119 3.43 1.23 -8.58
N ILE A 120 2.91 1.83 -7.52
CA ILE A 120 2.45 3.20 -7.47
C ILE A 120 3.42 4.00 -6.60
N PHE A 121 3.99 5.06 -7.16
CA PHE A 121 4.75 6.06 -6.42
C PHE A 121 3.87 7.29 -6.24
N LYS A 122 3.91 7.89 -5.07
CA LYS A 122 3.22 9.15 -4.77
C LYS A 122 3.82 9.80 -3.53
N THR A 123 3.62 11.09 -3.38
CA THR A 123 3.94 11.81 -2.15
C THR A 123 2.62 12.25 -1.49
N TYR A 124 2.45 11.94 -0.23
CA TYR A 124 1.35 12.48 0.56
C TYR A 124 1.82 13.69 1.37
N THR A 125 1.00 14.73 1.41
CA THR A 125 0.98 15.73 2.46
C THR A 125 -0.17 15.40 3.39
N ASP A 126 0.12 15.05 4.65
CA ASP A 126 -0.86 14.52 5.61
C ASP A 126 -0.48 14.96 7.04
N ALA A 127 -0.81 16.20 7.37
CA ALA A 127 -0.50 16.75 8.69
C ALA A 127 -1.14 15.99 9.86
N PRO A 128 -2.36 15.42 9.75
CA PRO A 128 -2.90 14.56 10.82
C PRO A 128 -2.08 13.31 11.10
N SER A 129 -1.38 12.78 10.11
CA SER A 129 -0.57 11.56 10.27
C SER A 129 0.90 11.82 10.57
N TYR A 130 1.43 12.99 10.24
CA TYR A 130 2.86 13.27 10.32
C TYR A 130 3.14 14.70 10.76
N THR A 131 3.72 14.87 11.94
CA THR A 131 3.95 16.19 12.56
C THR A 131 5.33 16.29 13.21
N LEU A 132 5.76 17.54 13.44
CA LEU A 132 6.79 17.90 14.39
C LEU A 132 6.12 18.50 15.62
N THR A 133 6.24 17.84 16.78
CA THR A 133 5.62 18.24 18.05
C THR A 133 6.68 18.25 19.13
N ASP A 134 6.88 19.38 19.80
CA ASP A 134 7.88 19.55 20.88
C ASP A 134 9.30 19.10 20.47
N GLY A 135 9.68 19.38 19.22
CA GLY A 135 10.97 19.00 18.64
C GLY A 135 11.08 17.51 18.26
N GLN A 136 10.03 16.74 18.46
CA GLN A 136 9.96 15.33 18.09
C GLN A 136 9.16 15.14 16.79
N LEU A 137 9.65 14.25 15.95
CA LEU A 137 8.90 13.72 14.83
C LEU A 137 7.86 12.72 15.37
N VAL A 138 6.60 12.91 14.98
CA VAL A 138 5.50 11.99 15.34
C VAL A 138 4.82 11.53 14.06
N PHE A 139 4.85 10.22 13.82
CA PHE A 139 4.13 9.57 12.72
C PHE A 139 3.09 8.62 13.28
N VAL A 140 1.81 8.88 13.02
CA VAL A 140 0.68 8.08 13.50
C VAL A 140 -0.19 7.70 12.32
N ARG A 141 -0.24 6.41 11.99
CA ARG A 141 -1.04 5.95 10.84
C ARG A 141 -1.48 4.50 11.01
N PRO A 142 -2.77 4.17 10.84
CA PRO A 142 -3.19 2.79 10.71
C PRO A 142 -2.78 2.25 9.32
N LEU A 143 -2.14 1.08 9.29
CA LEU A 143 -1.59 0.43 8.11
C LEU A 143 -2.38 -0.85 7.81
N GLY A 144 -3.12 -0.87 6.69
CA GLY A 144 -3.97 -1.99 6.29
C GLY A 144 -3.26 -3.06 5.46
N ILE A 145 -2.07 -2.75 4.94
CA ILE A 145 -1.31 -3.67 4.09
C ILE A 145 -0.56 -4.68 4.96
N LYS A 146 -0.39 -5.91 4.46
CA LYS A 146 0.32 -6.96 5.22
C LYS A 146 1.77 -6.61 5.52
N ARG A 147 2.50 -5.98 4.57
CA ARG A 147 3.91 -5.63 4.72
C ARG A 147 4.11 -4.13 4.55
N ASN A 148 4.63 -3.51 5.60
CA ASN A 148 4.86 -2.06 5.62
C ASN A 148 6.27 -1.75 6.14
N VAL A 149 6.84 -0.70 5.61
CA VAL A 149 8.12 -0.14 6.07
C VAL A 149 7.97 1.36 6.23
N VAL A 150 8.49 1.88 7.33
CA VAL A 150 8.64 3.33 7.56
C VAL A 150 10.11 3.64 7.69
N VAL A 151 10.61 4.57 6.88
CA VAL A 151 11.99 5.06 6.92
C VAL A 151 11.99 6.49 7.43
N LEU A 152 12.74 6.74 8.51
CA LEU A 152 12.87 8.07 9.11
C LEU A 152 13.71 8.99 8.21
N PRO A 153 13.55 10.32 8.32
CA PRO A 153 14.45 11.25 7.65
C PRO A 153 15.90 11.09 8.15
N LYS A 154 16.86 11.47 7.34
CA LYS A 154 18.27 11.44 7.74
C LYS A 154 18.53 12.33 8.97
N GLY A 155 19.33 11.83 9.92
CA GLY A 155 19.64 12.54 11.16
C GLY A 155 18.57 12.45 12.25
N TRP A 156 17.66 11.47 12.12
CA TRP A 156 16.66 11.16 13.15
C TRP A 156 16.87 9.76 13.70
N GLU A 157 16.70 9.59 15.01
CA GLU A 157 16.73 8.29 15.69
C GLU A 157 15.37 7.95 16.30
N LEU A 158 15.07 6.66 16.33
CA LEU A 158 13.83 6.13 16.92
C LEU A 158 13.85 6.28 18.43
N VAL A 159 12.79 6.86 19.01
CA VAL A 159 12.57 6.97 20.45
C VAL A 159 11.53 5.97 20.93
N GLU A 160 10.40 5.87 20.19
CA GLU A 160 9.27 5.01 20.54
C GLU A 160 8.68 4.41 19.26
N CYS A 161 8.30 3.15 19.35
CA CYS A 161 7.46 2.47 18.37
C CYS A 161 6.40 1.67 19.11
N ALA A 162 5.14 2.11 19.04
CA ALA A 162 4.05 1.50 19.81
C ALA A 162 3.64 0.11 19.30
N SER A 163 3.93 -0.21 18.03
CA SER A 163 3.64 -1.52 17.46
C SER A 163 4.93 -2.33 17.30
N PRO A 164 4.89 -3.65 17.49
CA PRO A 164 6.04 -4.50 17.22
C PRO A 164 6.55 -4.32 15.78
N GLY A 165 7.86 -4.16 15.62
CA GLY A 165 8.52 -3.98 14.34
C GLY A 165 9.99 -4.34 14.39
N ILE A 166 10.58 -4.62 13.24
CA ILE A 166 12.02 -4.87 13.11
C ILE A 166 12.68 -3.54 12.77
N VAL A 167 13.59 -3.11 13.65
CA VAL A 167 14.38 -1.88 13.45
C VAL A 167 15.71 -2.24 12.81
N SER A 168 16.05 -1.54 11.75
CA SER A 168 17.33 -1.68 11.03
C SER A 168 17.79 -0.31 10.53
N THR A 169 18.96 -0.28 9.90
CA THR A 169 19.53 0.92 9.29
C THR A 169 19.71 0.67 7.80
N ASP A 170 19.28 1.62 6.98
CA ASP A 170 19.54 1.60 5.53
C ASP A 170 21.02 1.97 5.24
N ASP A 171 21.48 1.68 4.03
CA ASP A 171 22.86 1.96 3.59
C ASP A 171 23.24 3.44 3.69
N ASP A 172 22.25 4.34 3.65
CA ASP A 172 22.46 5.80 3.79
C ASP A 172 22.38 6.30 5.25
N GLY A 173 22.29 5.38 6.21
CA GLY A 173 22.25 5.64 7.66
C GLY A 173 20.86 6.01 8.20
N ARG A 174 19.79 5.95 7.41
CA ARG A 174 18.44 6.20 7.88
C ARG A 174 17.90 5.00 8.67
N VAL A 175 17.17 5.29 9.74
CA VAL A 175 16.46 4.26 10.51
C VAL A 175 15.26 3.75 9.70
N ARG A 176 15.15 2.44 9.62
CA ARG A 176 14.06 1.70 8.97
C ARG A 176 13.30 0.88 10.01
N VAL A 177 11.99 0.99 10.03
CA VAL A 177 11.11 0.16 10.87
C VAL A 177 10.18 -0.64 9.95
N SER A 178 10.31 -1.97 10.01
CA SER A 178 9.51 -2.89 9.20
C SER A 178 8.41 -3.53 10.04
N PHE A 179 7.20 -3.56 9.51
CA PHE A 179 6.02 -4.11 10.18
C PHE A 179 5.41 -5.24 9.35
N LEU A 180 4.96 -6.27 10.03
CA LEU A 180 4.09 -7.30 9.49
C LEU A 180 2.71 -7.16 10.15
N ASN A 181 1.70 -6.83 9.35
CA ASN A 181 0.32 -6.84 9.82
C ASN A 181 -0.26 -8.24 9.64
N ASP A 182 -0.31 -9.02 10.72
CA ASP A 182 -0.91 -10.36 10.77
C ASP A 182 -2.40 -10.34 11.15
N ARG A 183 -2.95 -9.13 11.36
CA ARG A 183 -4.35 -8.90 11.74
C ARG A 183 -5.28 -8.90 10.52
N ASP A 184 -6.57 -9.10 10.76
CA ASP A 184 -7.61 -8.92 9.75
C ASP A 184 -8.01 -7.44 9.54
N ASP A 185 -7.62 -6.57 10.50
CA ASP A 185 -7.83 -5.13 10.46
C ASP A 185 -6.50 -4.35 10.24
N GLN A 186 -6.53 -3.05 10.42
CA GLN A 186 -5.36 -2.20 10.28
C GLN A 186 -4.47 -2.26 11.52
N LEU A 187 -3.15 -2.36 11.31
CA LEU A 187 -2.15 -2.23 12.37
C LEU A 187 -2.03 -0.76 12.77
N PRO A 188 -2.34 -0.38 14.04
CA PRO A 188 -2.14 0.99 14.50
C PRO A 188 -0.65 1.24 14.73
N VAL A 189 -0.04 2.06 13.86
CA VAL A 189 1.38 2.41 13.98
C VAL A 189 1.52 3.81 14.55
N LYS A 190 2.36 3.95 15.59
CA LYS A 190 2.85 5.22 16.13
C LYS A 190 4.36 5.13 16.28
N ILE A 191 5.06 6.06 15.66
CA ILE A 191 6.51 6.24 15.75
C ILE A 191 6.79 7.63 16.31
N ILE A 192 7.68 7.69 17.31
CA ILE A 192 8.27 8.95 17.79
C ILE A 192 9.77 8.87 17.54
N ALA A 193 10.32 9.93 16.98
CA ALA A 193 11.75 10.05 16.73
C ALA A 193 12.27 11.43 17.18
N ARG A 194 13.55 11.51 17.50
CA ARG A 194 14.23 12.77 17.81
C ARG A 194 15.36 13.03 16.84
N ARG A 195 15.72 14.30 16.67
CA ARG A 195 16.88 14.68 15.88
C ARG A 195 18.17 14.29 16.61
N LEU A 196 19.11 13.74 15.87
CA LEU A 196 20.46 13.52 16.36
C LEU A 196 21.17 14.87 16.59
N PRO A 197 22.04 14.99 17.60
CA PRO A 197 22.82 16.20 17.87
C PRO A 197 23.64 16.67 16.68
#